data_d73fe3cce31a67134338e472879f2ccd
#
_entry.id   d73fe3cce31a67134338e472879f2ccd
#
_cell.length_a   1.000
_cell.length_b   1.000
_cell.length_c   1.000
_cell.angle_alpha   90.00
_cell.angle_beta   90.00
_cell.angle_gamma   90.00
#
_symmetry.space_group_name_H-M   'P 1'
#
loop_
_entity.id
_entity.type
_entity.pdbx_description
1 polymer ?
#
loop_
_entity_poly.entity_id
_entity_poly.type
_entity_poly.pdbx_seq_one_letter_code
_entity_poly.pdbx_strand_id
1 'polypeptide(L)'
;MSNLLKSAKVGIVALNWKFEMAKSEDFLKRIAAYGFKGIQISVEQANSDKFLEQMKNNNLATAEQYLDIACDEDGPLATADSHSQEIVDAAIRAGVEMLVFAVDGTLERDVYAGRTHLGPHLTAMGYQKLADHITKYAKQAKAAGVRSSFHPHAATYIETPEETRKLMALLDYDLVGMCLDVGHWLVGGGDPVAGVVEYGKRVTHVHIKDVDPAILKKLVAGEYEGMNVAVEDNYLFVPAGEGALDLVGLFAELEKFGFSDWMMSEQDKAREPAEEKSGVSMRNIKAALNL
;
A
#
# COMPACT_ATOMS: atom_id res chain seq x y z
N MET A 1 -14.82 -11.13 -18.64
CA MET A 1 -14.60 -10.71 -17.24
C MET A 1 -15.91 -10.78 -16.50
N SER A 2 -15.93 -11.40 -15.33
CA SER A 2 -17.11 -11.48 -14.49
C SER A 2 -17.46 -10.09 -13.91
N ASN A 3 -18.64 -9.96 -13.31
CA ASN A 3 -19.03 -8.68 -12.70
C ASN A 3 -18.30 -8.35 -11.37
N LEU A 4 -17.47 -9.24 -10.85
CA LEU A 4 -16.82 -9.09 -9.54
C LEU A 4 -15.84 -7.92 -9.51
N LEU A 5 -14.89 -7.84 -10.46
CA LEU A 5 -13.96 -6.71 -10.51
C LEU A 5 -14.63 -5.38 -10.86
N LYS A 6 -15.78 -5.42 -11.56
CA LYS A 6 -16.58 -4.20 -11.83
C LYS A 6 -17.24 -3.65 -10.57
N SER A 7 -17.41 -4.47 -9.53
CA SER A 7 -17.90 -4.05 -8.21
C SER A 7 -16.80 -3.71 -7.23
N ALA A 8 -15.52 -3.99 -7.56
CA ALA A 8 -14.40 -3.61 -6.71
C ALA A 8 -14.31 -2.09 -6.57
N LYS A 9 -13.94 -1.67 -5.37
CA LYS A 9 -13.83 -0.25 -5.05
C LYS A 9 -12.45 0.25 -5.44
N VAL A 10 -12.37 1.34 -6.20
CA VAL A 10 -11.09 2.00 -6.51
C VAL A 10 -10.94 3.23 -5.61
N GLY A 11 -9.92 3.21 -4.78
CA GLY A 11 -9.53 4.31 -3.91
C GLY A 11 -8.19 4.93 -4.33
N ILE A 12 -7.69 5.86 -3.53
CA ILE A 12 -6.41 6.53 -3.76
C ILE A 12 -5.61 6.68 -2.48
N VAL A 13 -4.30 6.44 -2.60
CA VAL A 13 -3.25 6.90 -1.68
C VAL A 13 -2.63 8.14 -2.32
N ALA A 14 -2.87 9.31 -1.76
CA ALA A 14 -2.63 10.59 -2.45
C ALA A 14 -1.28 11.24 -2.07
N LEU A 15 -0.21 10.46 -1.96
CA LEU A 15 1.13 10.94 -1.57
C LEU A 15 1.69 11.98 -2.57
N ASN A 16 1.38 11.83 -3.85
CA ASN A 16 1.82 12.76 -4.89
C ASN A 16 1.10 14.11 -4.88
N TRP A 17 0.09 14.31 -4.02
CA TRP A 17 -0.60 15.60 -3.88
C TRP A 17 0.15 16.48 -2.89
N LYS A 18 0.24 17.77 -3.19
CA LYS A 18 0.84 18.73 -2.25
C LYS A 18 0.06 18.72 -0.93
N PHE A 19 0.76 18.69 0.18
CA PHE A 19 0.19 18.59 1.52
C PHE A 19 -0.95 19.58 1.80
N GLU A 20 -0.77 20.85 1.39
CA GLU A 20 -1.81 21.87 1.53
C GLU A 20 -3.06 21.59 0.69
N MET A 21 -2.90 20.98 -0.49
CA MET A 21 -4.02 20.59 -1.34
C MET A 21 -4.77 19.39 -0.76
N ALA A 22 -4.05 18.41 -0.22
CA ALA A 22 -4.65 17.20 0.36
C ALA A 22 -5.54 17.48 1.60
N LYS A 23 -5.41 18.66 2.21
CA LYS A 23 -6.26 19.13 3.32
C LYS A 23 -7.46 19.98 2.86
N SER A 24 -7.53 20.33 1.59
CA SER A 24 -8.58 21.21 1.07
C SER A 24 -9.85 20.45 0.70
N GLU A 25 -11.01 21.11 0.81
CA GLU A 25 -12.26 20.56 0.29
C GLU A 25 -12.22 20.35 -1.23
N ASP A 26 -11.43 21.16 -1.94
CA ASP A 26 -11.23 21.02 -3.38
C ASP A 26 -10.54 19.71 -3.74
N PHE A 27 -9.60 19.23 -2.92
CA PHE A 27 -8.99 17.92 -3.07
C PHE A 27 -10.03 16.81 -3.12
N LEU A 28 -10.94 16.75 -2.15
CA LEU A 28 -11.97 15.71 -2.07
C LEU A 28 -12.92 15.77 -3.28
N LYS A 29 -13.29 16.96 -3.71
CA LYS A 29 -14.11 17.15 -4.93
C LYS A 29 -13.42 16.65 -6.18
N ARG A 30 -12.12 16.93 -6.33
CA ARG A 30 -11.32 16.47 -7.48
C ARG A 30 -11.13 14.96 -7.49
N ILE A 31 -10.84 14.36 -6.32
CA ILE A 31 -10.74 12.91 -6.15
C ILE A 31 -12.05 12.23 -6.56
N ALA A 32 -13.19 12.72 -6.06
CA ALA A 32 -14.51 12.22 -6.41
C ALA A 32 -14.82 12.39 -7.91
N ALA A 33 -14.43 13.54 -8.49
CA ALA A 33 -14.62 13.83 -9.93
C ALA A 33 -13.80 12.89 -10.85
N TYR A 34 -12.61 12.45 -10.45
CA TYR A 34 -11.85 11.41 -11.16
C TYR A 34 -12.54 10.04 -11.06
N GLY A 35 -13.41 9.85 -10.07
CA GLY A 35 -14.21 8.64 -9.90
C GLY A 35 -13.71 7.71 -8.83
N PHE A 36 -12.74 8.13 -8.00
CA PHE A 36 -12.34 7.40 -6.80
C PHE A 36 -13.51 7.30 -5.81
N LYS A 37 -13.56 6.21 -5.05
CA LYS A 37 -14.64 5.91 -4.11
C LYS A 37 -14.21 6.03 -2.65
N GLY A 38 -12.90 6.14 -2.39
CA GLY A 38 -12.35 6.29 -1.04
C GLY A 38 -10.90 6.75 -1.09
N ILE A 39 -10.37 7.07 0.07
CA ILE A 39 -8.99 7.53 0.23
C ILE A 39 -8.33 6.84 1.42
N GLN A 40 -7.00 6.76 1.40
CA GLN A 40 -6.19 6.57 2.59
C GLN A 40 -6.22 7.85 3.42
N ILE A 41 -6.48 7.72 4.72
CA ILE A 41 -6.49 8.87 5.63
C ILE A 41 -5.36 8.82 6.64
N SER A 42 -4.88 9.99 7.04
CA SER A 42 -3.88 10.14 8.12
C SER A 42 -4.55 10.16 9.50
N VAL A 43 -3.75 10.03 10.57
CA VAL A 43 -4.21 10.20 11.96
C VAL A 43 -4.85 11.58 12.18
N GLU A 44 -4.26 12.64 11.62
CA GLU A 44 -4.82 14.00 11.70
C GLU A 44 -6.21 14.07 11.06
N GLN A 45 -6.36 13.50 9.86
CA GLN A 45 -7.62 13.46 9.13
C GLN A 45 -8.67 12.61 9.85
N ALA A 46 -8.26 11.44 10.38
CA ALA A 46 -9.12 10.57 11.18
C ALA A 46 -9.65 11.27 12.46
N ASN A 47 -8.88 12.17 13.02
CA ASN A 47 -9.24 12.94 14.20
C ASN A 47 -10.01 14.25 13.90
N SER A 48 -10.31 14.54 12.63
CA SER A 48 -11.03 15.75 12.20
C SER A 48 -12.48 15.43 11.81
N ASP A 49 -13.44 15.76 12.69
CA ASP A 49 -14.87 15.60 12.36
C ASP A 49 -15.25 16.36 11.09
N LYS A 50 -14.69 17.56 10.90
CA LYS A 50 -14.91 18.36 9.68
C LYS A 50 -14.44 17.62 8.42
N PHE A 51 -13.28 16.99 8.47
CA PHE A 51 -12.74 16.25 7.32
C PHE A 51 -13.60 15.03 7.00
N LEU A 52 -13.99 14.26 8.03
CA LEU A 52 -14.84 13.09 7.86
C LEU A 52 -16.24 13.46 7.31
N GLU A 53 -16.80 14.60 7.75
CA GLU A 53 -18.05 15.14 7.19
C GLU A 53 -17.88 15.53 5.71
N GLN A 54 -16.78 16.22 5.36
CA GLN A 54 -16.48 16.56 3.97
C GLN A 54 -16.31 15.33 3.07
N MET A 55 -15.65 14.27 3.56
CA MET A 55 -15.57 13.01 2.83
C MET A 55 -16.96 12.42 2.55
N LYS A 56 -17.81 12.35 3.57
CA LYS A 56 -19.19 11.88 3.44
C LYS A 56 -19.97 12.72 2.43
N ASN A 57 -19.85 14.05 2.46
CA ASN A 57 -20.52 14.96 1.54
C ASN A 57 -20.05 14.79 0.08
N ASN A 58 -18.83 14.29 -0.13
CA ASN A 58 -18.29 13.94 -1.45
C ASN A 58 -18.47 12.46 -1.83
N ASN A 59 -19.21 11.67 -1.03
CA ASN A 59 -19.42 10.23 -1.22
C ASN A 59 -18.10 9.44 -1.27
N LEU A 60 -17.12 9.82 -0.45
CA LEU A 60 -15.83 9.14 -0.32
C LEU A 60 -15.80 8.34 0.99
N ALA A 61 -15.37 7.09 0.90
CA ALA A 61 -15.15 6.24 2.07
C ALA A 61 -13.75 6.46 2.66
N THR A 62 -13.61 6.22 3.97
CA THR A 62 -12.34 6.03 4.65
C THR A 62 -11.84 4.61 4.32
N ALA A 63 -11.19 4.46 3.16
CA ALA A 63 -10.86 3.15 2.60
C ALA A 63 -9.83 2.42 3.44
N GLU A 64 -8.77 3.14 3.81
CA GLU A 64 -7.69 2.58 4.60
C GLU A 64 -7.00 3.62 5.48
N GLN A 65 -6.29 3.09 6.49
CA GLN A 65 -5.27 3.81 7.23
C GLN A 65 -4.00 2.96 7.27
N TYR A 66 -2.86 3.59 6.96
CA TYR A 66 -1.56 2.95 6.95
C TYR A 66 -0.95 2.98 8.35
N LEU A 67 -0.36 1.85 8.75
CA LEU A 67 0.34 1.69 10.02
C LEU A 67 1.75 1.17 9.74
N ASP A 68 2.71 2.08 9.79
CA ASP A 68 4.13 1.80 9.70
C ASP A 68 4.70 1.36 11.05
N ILE A 69 5.54 0.31 11.03
CA ILE A 69 6.16 -0.28 12.22
C ILE A 69 7.66 -0.09 12.10
N ALA A 70 8.21 0.83 12.90
CA ALA A 70 9.65 1.01 12.98
C ALA A 70 10.33 -0.25 13.55
N CYS A 71 11.29 -0.81 12.81
CA CYS A 71 12.00 -2.04 13.15
C CYS A 71 13.51 -1.87 13.02
N ASP A 72 14.23 -2.69 13.78
CA ASP A 72 15.60 -3.10 13.51
C ASP A 72 15.65 -4.61 13.19
N GLU A 73 16.84 -5.21 13.12
CA GLU A 73 17.01 -6.65 12.85
C GLU A 73 16.33 -7.57 13.89
N ASP A 74 16.13 -7.07 15.11
CA ASP A 74 15.52 -7.80 16.21
C ASP A 74 14.00 -7.57 16.33
N GLY A 75 13.39 -6.86 15.36
CA GLY A 75 11.96 -6.62 15.26
C GLY A 75 11.54 -5.21 15.66
N PRO A 76 10.26 -4.99 16.06
CA PRO A 76 9.73 -3.67 16.36
C PRO A 76 10.50 -2.95 17.45
N LEU A 77 10.82 -1.67 17.22
CA LEU A 77 11.46 -0.78 18.18
C LEU A 77 10.53 -0.48 19.37
N ALA A 78 11.09 -0.06 20.48
CA ALA A 78 10.33 0.27 21.69
C ALA A 78 9.26 1.37 21.48
N THR A 79 9.45 2.24 20.51
CA THR A 79 8.48 3.31 20.13
C THR A 79 7.32 2.81 19.31
N ALA A 80 7.43 1.64 18.66
CA ALA A 80 6.41 1.12 17.76
C ALA A 80 5.06 0.87 18.46
N ASP A 81 5.08 0.50 19.74
CA ASP A 81 3.85 0.18 20.47
C ASP A 81 2.94 1.40 20.67
N SER A 82 3.49 2.56 21.08
CA SER A 82 2.73 3.78 21.25
C SER A 82 2.26 4.37 19.90
N HIS A 83 3.09 4.31 18.87
CA HIS A 83 2.77 4.72 17.52
C HIS A 83 1.64 3.89 16.93
N SER A 84 1.74 2.57 17.01
CA SER A 84 0.69 1.67 16.52
C SER A 84 -0.63 1.86 17.26
N GLN A 85 -0.59 2.10 18.58
CA GLN A 85 -1.82 2.36 19.34
C GLN A 85 -2.52 3.63 18.88
N GLU A 86 -1.78 4.71 18.65
CA GLU A 86 -2.33 5.98 18.16
C GLU A 86 -3.04 5.80 16.81
N ILE A 87 -2.40 5.07 15.87
CA ILE A 87 -2.95 4.84 14.54
C ILE A 87 -4.20 3.94 14.62
N VAL A 88 -4.17 2.87 15.42
CA VAL A 88 -5.31 1.97 15.59
C VAL A 88 -6.50 2.71 16.21
N ASP A 89 -6.27 3.54 17.22
CA ASP A 89 -7.35 4.33 17.84
C ASP A 89 -7.96 5.31 16.84
N ALA A 90 -7.13 5.96 16.02
CA ALA A 90 -7.59 6.85 14.94
C ALA A 90 -8.37 6.08 13.86
N ALA A 91 -7.89 4.92 13.44
CA ALA A 91 -8.56 4.06 12.46
C ALA A 91 -9.95 3.61 12.95
N ILE A 92 -10.03 3.18 14.19
CA ILE A 92 -11.30 2.78 14.84
C ILE A 92 -12.26 3.98 14.92
N ARG A 93 -11.77 5.13 15.36
CA ARG A 93 -12.55 6.37 15.46
C ARG A 93 -13.14 6.79 14.12
N ALA A 94 -12.35 6.75 13.05
CA ALA A 94 -12.79 7.13 11.72
C ALA A 94 -13.61 6.06 11.00
N GLY A 95 -13.69 4.83 11.55
CA GLY A 95 -14.39 3.71 10.93
C GLY A 95 -13.78 3.32 9.59
N VAL A 96 -12.44 3.26 9.50
CA VAL A 96 -11.79 2.83 8.26
C VAL A 96 -12.14 1.38 7.93
N GLU A 97 -12.19 1.05 6.65
CA GLU A 97 -12.53 -0.32 6.24
C GLU A 97 -11.33 -1.27 6.36
N MET A 98 -10.10 -0.74 6.20
CA MET A 98 -8.87 -1.52 6.22
C MET A 98 -7.75 -0.81 7.00
N LEU A 99 -7.11 -1.50 7.93
CA LEU A 99 -5.86 -1.13 8.54
C LEU A 99 -4.73 -1.87 7.82
N VAL A 100 -3.83 -1.11 7.19
CA VAL A 100 -2.72 -1.67 6.39
C VAL A 100 -1.44 -1.58 7.20
N PHE A 101 -0.93 -2.71 7.65
CA PHE A 101 0.34 -2.82 8.35
C PHE A 101 1.51 -2.90 7.37
N ALA A 102 2.56 -2.17 7.62
CA ALA A 102 3.84 -2.29 6.91
C ALA A 102 5.01 -2.11 7.88
N VAL A 103 6.19 -2.51 7.48
CA VAL A 103 7.42 -2.13 8.16
C VAL A 103 7.88 -0.79 7.62
N ASP A 104 8.35 0.09 8.51
CA ASP A 104 8.90 1.40 8.11
C ASP A 104 10.23 1.26 7.37
N GLY A 105 10.50 2.19 6.45
CA GLY A 105 11.75 2.27 5.70
C GLY A 105 12.94 2.61 6.60
N THR A 106 14.09 2.02 6.31
CA THR A 106 15.34 2.36 6.98
C THR A 106 16.40 2.78 5.98
N LEU A 107 17.30 3.71 6.39
CA LEU A 107 18.40 4.12 5.54
C LEU A 107 19.27 2.96 5.07
N GLU A 108 19.47 1.97 5.94
CA GLU A 108 20.25 0.78 5.63
C GLU A 108 19.60 -0.09 4.56
N ARG A 109 18.27 -0.25 4.61
CA ARG A 109 17.51 -1.02 3.63
C ARG A 109 17.28 -0.23 2.34
N ASP A 110 17.16 1.10 2.41
CA ASP A 110 17.02 1.98 1.25
C ASP A 110 18.17 1.80 0.25
N VAL A 111 19.40 1.78 0.76
CA VAL A 111 20.63 1.56 -0.05
C VAL A 111 20.60 0.22 -0.79
N TYR A 112 19.95 -0.79 -0.23
CA TYR A 112 19.89 -2.15 -0.79
C TYR A 112 18.55 -2.52 -1.39
N ALA A 113 17.63 -1.58 -1.57
CA ALA A 113 16.33 -1.87 -2.20
C ALA A 113 16.50 -2.54 -3.57
N GLY A 114 15.76 -3.61 -3.81
CA GLY A 114 15.91 -4.50 -4.98
C GLY A 114 17.15 -5.42 -4.95
N ARG A 115 18.00 -5.27 -3.91
CA ARG A 115 19.25 -6.05 -3.71
C ARG A 115 19.42 -6.46 -2.26
N THR A 116 18.34 -6.83 -1.61
CA THR A 116 18.25 -7.04 -0.15
C THR A 116 19.27 -8.04 0.38
N HIS A 117 19.72 -8.99 -0.45
CA HIS A 117 20.77 -9.95 -0.09
C HIS A 117 22.13 -9.33 0.29
N LEU A 118 22.32 -8.03 0.03
CA LEU A 118 23.52 -7.27 0.42
C LEU A 118 23.32 -6.49 1.74
N GLY A 119 22.09 -6.38 2.21
CA GLY A 119 21.74 -5.57 3.39
C GLY A 119 21.39 -6.40 4.63
N PRO A 120 20.99 -5.73 5.72
CA PRO A 120 20.55 -6.39 6.93
C PRO A 120 19.21 -7.09 6.75
N HIS A 121 18.95 -8.12 7.57
CA HIS A 121 17.71 -8.90 7.56
C HIS A 121 17.17 -9.08 8.98
N LEU A 122 15.86 -9.26 9.10
CA LEU A 122 15.29 -9.68 10.39
C LEU A 122 15.87 -11.03 10.84
N THR A 123 16.19 -11.10 12.13
CA THR A 123 16.47 -12.38 12.79
C THR A 123 15.18 -13.22 12.90
N ALA A 124 15.30 -14.52 13.16
CA ALA A 124 14.12 -15.36 13.40
C ALA A 124 13.26 -14.83 14.57
N MET A 125 13.91 -14.26 15.59
CA MET A 125 13.24 -13.62 16.73
C MET A 125 12.59 -12.30 16.29
N GLY A 126 13.23 -11.54 15.41
CA GLY A 126 12.68 -10.30 14.84
C GLY A 126 11.38 -10.57 14.08
N TYR A 127 11.33 -11.60 13.23
CA TYR A 127 10.10 -12.04 12.56
C TYR A 127 8.99 -12.39 13.56
N GLN A 128 9.30 -13.15 14.61
CA GLN A 128 8.31 -13.54 15.62
C GLN A 128 7.76 -12.32 16.36
N LYS A 129 8.62 -11.41 16.82
CA LYS A 129 8.21 -10.18 17.51
C LYS A 129 7.36 -9.27 16.62
N LEU A 130 7.72 -9.16 15.33
CA LEU A 130 6.92 -8.40 14.36
C LEU A 130 5.54 -9.04 14.15
N ALA A 131 5.47 -10.36 14.00
CA ALA A 131 4.20 -11.08 13.88
C ALA A 131 3.32 -10.94 15.14
N ASP A 132 3.91 -11.00 16.33
CA ASP A 132 3.20 -10.81 17.61
C ASP A 132 2.64 -9.38 17.71
N HIS A 133 3.44 -8.38 17.32
CA HIS A 133 3.04 -6.98 17.30
C HIS A 133 1.86 -6.74 16.34
N ILE A 134 1.96 -7.20 15.10
CA ILE A 134 0.88 -7.10 14.10
C ILE A 134 -0.37 -7.82 14.63
N THR A 135 -0.23 -9.03 15.17
CA THR A 135 -1.34 -9.81 15.73
C THR A 135 -2.06 -9.07 16.86
N LYS A 136 -1.31 -8.41 17.76
CA LYS A 136 -1.87 -7.61 18.87
C LYS A 136 -2.82 -6.55 18.33
N TYR A 137 -2.37 -5.73 17.39
CA TYR A 137 -3.11 -4.59 16.86
C TYR A 137 -4.20 -4.99 15.86
N ALA A 138 -3.98 -6.04 15.07
CA ALA A 138 -5.02 -6.60 14.20
C ALA A 138 -6.20 -7.16 15.00
N LYS A 139 -5.97 -7.74 16.19
CA LYS A 139 -7.06 -8.17 17.09
C LYS A 139 -7.86 -6.98 17.63
N GLN A 140 -7.20 -5.88 17.99
CA GLN A 140 -7.89 -4.67 18.43
C GLN A 140 -8.75 -4.10 17.29
N ALA A 141 -8.19 -3.96 16.08
CA ALA A 141 -8.89 -3.50 14.89
C ALA A 141 -10.13 -4.38 14.59
N LYS A 142 -9.93 -5.71 14.57
CA LYS A 142 -11.02 -6.68 14.32
C LYS A 142 -12.15 -6.58 15.34
N ALA A 143 -11.84 -6.39 16.62
CA ALA A 143 -12.83 -6.22 17.67
C ALA A 143 -13.73 -4.98 17.46
N ALA A 144 -13.23 -3.97 16.76
CA ALA A 144 -13.95 -2.76 16.38
C ALA A 144 -14.55 -2.82 14.96
N GLY A 145 -14.44 -3.96 14.27
CA GLY A 145 -14.96 -4.15 12.92
C GLY A 145 -14.05 -3.66 11.79
N VAL A 146 -12.81 -3.27 12.09
CA VAL A 146 -11.80 -2.88 11.12
C VAL A 146 -11.00 -4.12 10.68
N ARG A 147 -10.89 -4.35 9.37
CA ARG A 147 -10.09 -5.46 8.82
C ARG A 147 -8.62 -5.08 8.75
N SER A 148 -7.74 -6.07 8.61
CA SER A 148 -6.30 -5.87 8.58
C SER A 148 -5.64 -6.59 7.42
N SER A 149 -4.66 -5.93 6.80
CA SER A 149 -3.78 -6.52 5.77
C SER A 149 -2.33 -6.15 6.06
N PHE A 150 -1.40 -6.99 5.64
CA PHE A 150 0.02 -6.70 5.65
C PHE A 150 0.49 -6.30 4.25
N HIS A 151 1.26 -5.23 4.18
CA HIS A 151 1.81 -4.61 2.97
C HIS A 151 3.34 -4.75 2.96
N PRO A 152 3.91 -5.61 2.09
CA PRO A 152 5.35 -5.64 1.86
C PRO A 152 5.79 -4.34 1.19
N HIS A 153 6.86 -3.72 1.71
CA HIS A 153 7.32 -2.42 1.22
C HIS A 153 8.82 -2.44 0.93
N ALA A 154 9.21 -1.92 -0.24
CA ALA A 154 10.62 -1.78 -0.61
C ALA A 154 11.36 -0.84 0.36
N ALA A 155 12.66 -1.02 0.49
CA ALA A 155 13.51 -0.30 1.44
C ALA A 155 13.20 -0.61 2.93
N THR A 156 12.50 -1.72 3.20
CA THR A 156 12.17 -2.20 4.57
C THR A 156 12.72 -3.60 4.81
N TYR A 157 12.57 -4.11 6.04
CA TYR A 157 12.93 -5.49 6.38
C TYR A 157 12.00 -6.57 5.78
N ILE A 158 10.84 -6.17 5.22
CA ILE A 158 9.90 -7.07 4.52
C ILE A 158 9.63 -6.51 3.12
N GLU A 159 10.59 -6.73 2.23
CA GLU A 159 10.54 -6.23 0.85
C GLU A 159 10.28 -7.36 -0.16
N THR A 160 11.05 -8.44 -0.05
CA THR A 160 11.02 -9.50 -1.05
C THR A 160 9.87 -10.50 -0.85
N PRO A 161 9.47 -11.23 -1.91
CA PRO A 161 8.52 -12.33 -1.76
C PRO A 161 8.93 -13.36 -0.71
N GLU A 162 10.25 -13.62 -0.55
CA GLU A 162 10.74 -14.56 0.46
C GLU A 162 10.56 -14.03 1.88
N GLU A 163 10.94 -12.77 2.13
CA GLU A 163 10.75 -12.11 3.43
C GLU A 163 9.25 -12.06 3.78
N THR A 164 8.41 -11.73 2.80
CA THR A 164 6.95 -11.69 2.96
C THR A 164 6.39 -13.07 3.32
N ARG A 165 6.81 -14.15 2.64
CA ARG A 165 6.37 -15.52 2.97
C ARG A 165 6.72 -15.90 4.41
N LYS A 166 7.94 -15.55 4.87
CA LYS A 166 8.37 -15.83 6.25
C LYS A 166 7.44 -15.15 7.26
N LEU A 167 7.13 -13.87 7.07
CA LEU A 167 6.23 -13.15 7.98
C LEU A 167 4.79 -13.68 7.89
N MET A 168 4.25 -13.82 6.67
CA MET A 168 2.86 -14.24 6.47
C MET A 168 2.59 -15.66 6.96
N ALA A 169 3.62 -16.52 7.06
CA ALA A 169 3.49 -17.85 7.66
C ALA A 169 3.30 -17.81 9.20
N LEU A 170 3.70 -16.72 9.85
CA LEU A 170 3.53 -16.50 11.29
C LEU A 170 2.19 -15.80 11.63
N LEU A 171 1.54 -15.19 10.65
CA LEU A 171 0.30 -14.45 10.83
C LEU A 171 -0.92 -15.32 10.54
N ASP A 172 -1.92 -15.23 11.43
CA ASP A 172 -3.21 -15.90 11.25
C ASP A 172 -3.88 -15.45 9.95
N TYR A 173 -4.22 -16.41 9.09
CA TYR A 173 -4.84 -16.20 7.78
C TYR A 173 -6.17 -15.43 7.87
N ASP A 174 -6.98 -15.72 8.87
CA ASP A 174 -8.31 -15.12 9.06
C ASP A 174 -8.28 -13.77 9.81
N LEU A 175 -7.08 -13.40 10.27
CA LEU A 175 -6.87 -12.13 10.99
C LEU A 175 -6.20 -11.07 10.11
N VAL A 176 -5.16 -11.47 9.36
CA VAL A 176 -4.35 -10.56 8.55
C VAL A 176 -4.28 -11.03 7.10
N GLY A 177 -4.92 -10.28 6.21
CA GLY A 177 -4.83 -10.50 4.78
C GLY A 177 -3.50 -10.02 4.19
N MET A 178 -3.39 -10.12 2.88
CA MET A 178 -2.29 -9.57 2.10
C MET A 178 -2.77 -8.30 1.40
N CYS A 179 -2.11 -7.19 1.65
CA CYS A 179 -2.16 -6.00 0.82
C CYS A 179 -1.05 -6.12 -0.22
N LEU A 180 -1.37 -6.55 -1.41
CA LEU A 180 -0.39 -6.66 -2.49
C LEU A 180 -0.16 -5.29 -3.11
N ASP A 181 0.92 -4.60 -2.71
CA ASP A 181 1.42 -3.46 -3.47
C ASP A 181 2.26 -3.97 -4.64
N VAL A 182 1.74 -3.75 -5.83
CA VAL A 182 2.34 -4.32 -7.04
C VAL A 182 3.66 -3.63 -7.44
N GLY A 183 3.84 -2.35 -7.09
CA GLY A 183 5.08 -1.61 -7.34
C GLY A 183 6.21 -2.04 -6.42
N HIS A 184 5.94 -2.08 -5.11
CA HIS A 184 6.93 -2.59 -4.15
C HIS A 184 7.25 -4.07 -4.39
N TRP A 185 6.26 -4.86 -4.80
CA TRP A 185 6.46 -6.26 -5.17
C TRP A 185 7.42 -6.42 -6.36
N LEU A 186 7.29 -5.55 -7.39
CA LEU A 186 8.23 -5.50 -8.52
C LEU A 186 9.64 -5.10 -8.09
N VAL A 187 9.79 -4.10 -7.19
CA VAL A 187 11.09 -3.71 -6.65
C VAL A 187 11.74 -4.86 -5.89
N GLY A 188 10.96 -5.58 -5.07
CA GLY A 188 11.41 -6.77 -4.33
C GLY A 188 11.70 -8.00 -5.21
N GLY A 189 11.54 -7.89 -6.53
CA GLY A 189 11.81 -8.96 -7.50
C GLY A 189 10.67 -9.95 -7.68
N GLY A 190 9.47 -9.64 -7.19
CA GLY A 190 8.27 -10.44 -7.39
C GLY A 190 7.53 -10.12 -8.69
N ASP A 191 6.81 -11.08 -9.22
CA ASP A 191 5.81 -10.89 -10.27
C ASP A 191 4.44 -10.68 -9.61
N PRO A 192 3.76 -9.54 -9.83
CA PRO A 192 2.47 -9.26 -9.18
C PRO A 192 1.36 -10.25 -9.54
N VAL A 193 1.33 -10.73 -10.78
CA VAL A 193 0.33 -11.72 -11.23
C VAL A 193 0.56 -13.05 -10.52
N ALA A 194 1.83 -13.49 -10.42
CA ALA A 194 2.20 -14.67 -9.65
C ALA A 194 1.93 -14.48 -8.14
N GLY A 195 2.11 -13.26 -7.60
CA GLY A 195 1.78 -12.92 -6.22
C GLY A 195 0.29 -13.11 -5.91
N VAL A 196 -0.60 -12.69 -6.81
CA VAL A 196 -2.04 -12.98 -6.67
C VAL A 196 -2.32 -14.48 -6.68
N VAL A 197 -1.67 -15.25 -7.54
CA VAL A 197 -1.83 -16.73 -7.59
C VAL A 197 -1.34 -17.36 -6.29
N GLU A 198 -0.21 -16.90 -5.75
CA GLU A 198 0.40 -17.44 -4.53
C GLU A 198 -0.49 -17.19 -3.30
N TYR A 199 -0.98 -15.97 -3.11
CA TYR A 199 -1.78 -15.61 -1.93
C TYR A 199 -3.27 -15.87 -2.11
N GLY A 200 -3.77 -15.93 -3.33
CA GLY A 200 -5.16 -16.27 -3.65
C GLY A 200 -6.17 -15.40 -2.89
N LYS A 201 -7.09 -16.02 -2.17
CA LYS A 201 -8.12 -15.33 -1.37
C LYS A 201 -7.56 -14.56 -0.17
N ARG A 202 -6.28 -14.76 0.19
CA ARG A 202 -5.63 -13.97 1.23
C ARG A 202 -5.30 -12.55 0.76
N VAL A 203 -5.28 -12.29 -0.56
CA VAL A 203 -5.23 -10.93 -1.10
C VAL A 203 -6.56 -10.25 -0.80
N THR A 204 -6.57 -9.39 0.20
CA THR A 204 -7.76 -8.65 0.68
C THR A 204 -7.66 -7.15 0.42
N HIS A 205 -6.52 -6.70 -0.09
CA HIS A 205 -6.25 -5.32 -0.44
C HIS A 205 -5.18 -5.25 -1.53
N VAL A 206 -5.21 -4.24 -2.39
CA VAL A 206 -4.21 -4.07 -3.45
C VAL A 206 -3.84 -2.60 -3.56
N HIS A 207 -2.53 -2.32 -3.60
CA HIS A 207 -2.03 -1.02 -4.04
C HIS A 207 -1.57 -1.12 -5.49
N ILE A 208 -2.21 -0.33 -6.36
CA ILE A 208 -1.89 -0.26 -7.78
C ILE A 208 -0.86 0.87 -7.96
N LYS A 209 0.39 0.51 -7.83
CA LYS A 209 1.57 1.37 -7.96
C LYS A 209 2.41 0.86 -9.13
N ASP A 210 2.45 1.58 -10.23
CA ASP A 210 3.19 1.15 -11.42
C ASP A 210 4.62 1.69 -11.43
N VAL A 211 5.50 1.03 -12.14
CA VAL A 211 6.95 1.24 -12.05
C VAL A 211 7.54 1.47 -13.44
N ASP A 212 8.35 2.53 -13.58
CA ASP A 212 9.16 2.72 -14.80
C ASP A 212 10.21 1.60 -14.90
N PRO A 213 10.15 0.74 -15.94
CA PRO A 213 11.04 -0.43 -16.05
C PRO A 213 12.52 -0.03 -16.27
N ALA A 214 12.80 1.14 -16.84
CA ALA A 214 14.16 1.59 -17.05
C ALA A 214 14.79 2.09 -15.74
N ILE A 215 14.00 2.78 -14.91
CA ILE A 215 14.43 3.23 -13.57
C ILE A 215 14.57 2.03 -12.64
N LEU A 216 13.61 1.10 -12.63
CA LEU A 216 13.69 -0.14 -11.85
C LEU A 216 14.97 -0.93 -12.19
N LYS A 217 15.26 -1.09 -13.48
CA LYS A 217 16.49 -1.79 -13.93
C LYS A 217 17.75 -1.17 -13.35
N LYS A 218 17.85 0.15 -13.31
CA LYS A 218 19.00 0.87 -12.73
C LYS A 218 19.07 0.71 -11.22
N LEU A 219 17.91 0.78 -10.53
CA LEU A 219 17.86 0.57 -9.08
C LEU A 219 18.40 -0.81 -8.70
N VAL A 220 17.89 -1.88 -9.32
CA VAL A 220 18.34 -3.24 -9.03
C VAL A 220 19.77 -3.53 -9.51
N ALA A 221 20.29 -2.77 -10.46
CA ALA A 221 21.71 -2.81 -10.86
C ALA A 221 22.64 -2.05 -9.89
N GLY A 222 22.07 -1.29 -8.94
CA GLY A 222 22.84 -0.48 -8.00
C GLY A 222 23.43 0.79 -8.60
N GLU A 223 22.82 1.31 -9.66
CA GLU A 223 23.25 2.56 -10.30
C GLU A 223 22.74 3.80 -9.53
N TYR A 224 21.81 3.62 -8.57
CA TYR A 224 21.36 4.65 -7.63
C TYR A 224 21.88 4.37 -6.22
N GLU A 225 22.07 5.41 -5.43
CA GLU A 225 22.51 5.32 -4.02
C GLU A 225 21.48 4.64 -3.12
N GLY A 226 20.20 4.61 -3.53
CA GLY A 226 19.10 3.97 -2.83
C GLY A 226 17.78 4.16 -3.55
N MET A 227 16.72 3.62 -2.95
CA MET A 227 15.37 3.76 -3.48
C MET A 227 14.87 5.21 -3.43
N ASN A 228 15.22 5.97 -2.38
CA ASN A 228 14.85 7.38 -2.29
C ASN A 228 15.33 8.19 -3.50
N VAL A 229 16.56 7.95 -3.99
CA VAL A 229 17.05 8.61 -5.20
C VAL A 229 16.27 8.18 -6.44
N ALA A 230 15.92 6.92 -6.52
CA ALA A 230 15.10 6.41 -7.64
C ALA A 230 13.69 7.02 -7.63
N VAL A 231 13.08 7.20 -6.47
CA VAL A 231 11.72 7.77 -6.31
C VAL A 231 11.74 9.29 -6.47
N GLU A 232 12.52 9.99 -5.64
CA GLU A 232 12.43 11.44 -5.51
C GLU A 232 13.06 12.20 -6.70
N ASP A 233 14.17 11.70 -7.21
CA ASP A 233 14.92 12.38 -8.26
C ASP A 233 14.65 11.81 -9.65
N ASN A 234 14.27 10.52 -9.74
CA ASN A 234 14.12 9.81 -11.00
C ASN A 234 12.70 9.37 -11.30
N TYR A 235 11.72 9.54 -10.38
CA TYR A 235 10.32 9.22 -10.59
C TYR A 235 10.10 7.73 -10.92
N LEU A 236 10.63 6.85 -10.07
CA LEU A 236 10.49 5.40 -10.19
C LEU A 236 9.04 4.97 -10.40
N PHE A 237 8.10 5.57 -9.64
CA PHE A 237 6.70 5.27 -9.74
C PHE A 237 6.00 6.17 -10.77
N VAL A 238 5.22 5.53 -11.63
CA VAL A 238 4.49 6.18 -12.73
C VAL A 238 2.98 5.94 -12.60
N PRO A 239 2.14 6.69 -13.30
CA PRO A 239 0.70 6.40 -13.32
C PRO A 239 0.41 4.97 -13.72
N ALA A 240 -0.57 4.34 -13.08
CA ALA A 240 -0.99 2.98 -13.38
C ALA A 240 -1.23 2.79 -14.89
N GLY A 241 -0.64 1.75 -15.47
CA GLY A 241 -0.71 1.43 -16.88
C GLY A 241 0.28 2.19 -17.78
N GLU A 242 1.17 3.00 -17.21
CA GLU A 242 2.26 3.67 -17.95
C GLU A 242 3.63 3.03 -17.71
N GLY A 243 3.70 1.99 -16.88
CA GLY A 243 4.94 1.32 -16.49
C GLY A 243 5.01 -0.15 -16.90
N ALA A 244 5.60 -0.95 -16.02
CA ALA A 244 5.87 -2.38 -16.24
C ALA A 244 4.70 -3.31 -15.87
N LEU A 245 3.66 -2.78 -15.22
CA LEU A 245 2.59 -3.58 -14.66
C LEU A 245 1.62 -4.10 -15.74
N ASP A 246 1.42 -5.41 -15.78
CA ASP A 246 0.32 -6.02 -16.54
C ASP A 246 -1.01 -5.89 -15.75
N LEU A 247 -1.65 -4.73 -15.86
CA LEU A 247 -2.95 -4.46 -15.22
C LEU A 247 -4.02 -5.47 -15.62
N VAL A 248 -4.06 -5.88 -16.87
CA VAL A 248 -5.09 -6.80 -17.39
C VAL A 248 -4.89 -8.19 -16.81
N GLY A 249 -3.66 -8.68 -16.81
CA GLY A 249 -3.30 -9.96 -16.18
C GLY A 249 -3.56 -9.96 -14.67
N LEU A 250 -3.15 -8.89 -13.97
CA LEU A 250 -3.40 -8.71 -12.55
C LEU A 250 -4.90 -8.80 -12.22
N PHE A 251 -5.73 -8.04 -12.93
CA PHE A 251 -7.17 -8.03 -12.69
C PHE A 251 -7.85 -9.35 -13.05
N ALA A 252 -7.36 -10.03 -14.08
CA ALA A 252 -7.87 -11.36 -14.44
C ALA A 252 -7.59 -12.39 -13.34
N GLU A 253 -6.42 -12.35 -12.70
CA GLU A 253 -6.12 -13.25 -11.58
C GLU A 253 -6.90 -12.90 -10.32
N LEU A 254 -6.97 -11.62 -9.95
CA LEU A 254 -7.80 -11.17 -8.82
C LEU A 254 -9.24 -11.64 -8.96
N GLU A 255 -9.79 -11.57 -10.17
CA GLU A 255 -11.14 -12.03 -10.49
C GLU A 255 -11.33 -13.52 -10.27
N LYS A 256 -10.37 -14.36 -10.66
CA LYS A 256 -10.44 -15.84 -10.46
C LYS A 256 -10.57 -16.21 -8.98
N PHE A 257 -9.96 -15.42 -8.09
CA PHE A 257 -10.05 -15.63 -6.65
C PHE A 257 -11.24 -14.91 -5.99
N GLY A 258 -12.06 -14.20 -6.76
CA GLY A 258 -13.27 -13.53 -6.28
C GLY A 258 -13.00 -12.23 -5.53
N PHE A 259 -11.90 -11.54 -5.84
CA PHE A 259 -11.57 -10.26 -5.22
C PHE A 259 -12.66 -9.20 -5.52
N SER A 260 -13.14 -8.55 -4.47
CA SER A 260 -14.20 -7.52 -4.56
C SER A 260 -13.95 -6.35 -3.60
N ASP A 261 -12.73 -6.22 -3.13
CA ASP A 261 -12.31 -5.26 -2.10
C ASP A 261 -11.66 -4.00 -2.70
N TRP A 262 -10.93 -3.25 -1.88
CA TRP A 262 -10.28 -2.02 -2.30
C TRP A 262 -9.04 -2.28 -3.17
N MET A 263 -8.98 -1.55 -4.29
CA MET A 263 -7.78 -1.34 -5.10
C MET A 263 -7.40 0.14 -4.95
N MET A 264 -6.28 0.43 -4.31
CA MET A 264 -5.82 1.78 -4.06
C MET A 264 -4.82 2.19 -5.15
N SER A 265 -5.16 3.22 -5.92
CA SER A 265 -4.20 3.82 -6.85
C SER A 265 -3.19 4.65 -6.07
N GLU A 266 -1.91 4.37 -6.26
CA GLU A 266 -0.84 5.02 -5.53
C GLU A 266 0.30 5.44 -6.44
N GLN A 267 0.91 6.59 -6.12
CA GLN A 267 2.12 7.09 -6.73
C GLN A 267 2.80 8.04 -5.74
N ASP A 268 3.98 7.69 -5.23
CA ASP A 268 4.66 8.44 -4.16
C ASP A 268 5.10 9.81 -4.64
N LYS A 269 5.70 9.87 -5.83
CA LYS A 269 6.17 11.10 -6.47
C LYS A 269 5.72 11.14 -7.91
N ALA A 270 5.23 12.27 -8.37
CA ALA A 270 4.82 12.45 -9.75
C ALA A 270 5.44 13.69 -10.38
N ARG A 271 5.68 13.62 -11.69
CA ARG A 271 6.05 14.81 -12.49
C ARG A 271 4.87 15.78 -12.51
N GLU A 272 5.15 17.06 -12.41
CA GLU A 272 4.12 18.10 -12.43
C GLU A 272 3.34 18.13 -13.77
N PRO A 273 2.05 18.39 -13.76
CA PRO A 273 1.20 18.58 -12.59
C PRO A 273 0.84 17.24 -11.94
N ALA A 274 1.28 17.04 -10.70
CA ALA A 274 1.22 15.75 -10.01
C ALA A 274 -0.21 15.25 -9.80
N GLU A 275 -1.14 16.14 -9.48
CA GLU A 275 -2.54 15.80 -9.24
C GLU A 275 -3.27 15.25 -10.48
N GLU A 276 -2.86 15.64 -11.69
CA GLU A 276 -3.45 15.11 -12.92
C GLU A 276 -3.07 13.66 -13.17
N LYS A 277 -1.94 13.21 -12.63
CA LYS A 277 -1.46 11.83 -12.74
C LYS A 277 -2.41 10.84 -12.07
N SER A 278 -3.06 11.23 -10.96
CA SER A 278 -4.12 10.42 -10.34
C SER A 278 -5.30 10.19 -11.30
N GLY A 279 -5.67 11.21 -12.08
CA GLY A 279 -6.71 11.08 -13.10
C GLY A 279 -6.28 10.18 -14.27
N VAL A 280 -4.99 10.18 -14.63
CA VAL A 280 -4.43 9.24 -15.62
C VAL A 280 -4.54 7.82 -15.11
N SER A 281 -4.06 7.55 -13.89
CA SER A 281 -4.16 6.23 -13.26
C SER A 281 -5.61 5.71 -13.24
N MET A 282 -6.57 6.54 -12.82
CA MET A 282 -7.98 6.12 -12.79
C MET A 282 -8.53 5.78 -14.16
N ARG A 283 -8.19 6.55 -15.22
CA ARG A 283 -8.61 6.23 -16.60
C ARG A 283 -8.05 4.89 -17.07
N ASN A 284 -6.77 4.63 -16.80
CA ASN A 284 -6.10 3.39 -17.21
C ASN A 284 -6.66 2.18 -16.44
N ILE A 285 -6.90 2.32 -15.13
CA ILE A 285 -7.55 1.28 -14.32
C ILE A 285 -8.94 0.96 -14.86
N LYS A 286 -9.77 1.98 -15.14
CA LYS A 286 -11.10 1.79 -15.73
C LYS A 286 -11.03 1.09 -17.10
N ALA A 287 -10.11 1.51 -17.96
CA ALA A 287 -9.92 0.88 -19.26
C ALA A 287 -9.53 -0.60 -19.13
N ALA A 288 -8.63 -0.95 -18.21
CA ALA A 288 -8.23 -2.33 -17.95
C ALA A 288 -9.37 -3.18 -17.35
N LEU A 289 -10.26 -2.56 -16.57
CA LEU A 289 -11.48 -3.20 -16.03
C LEU A 289 -12.63 -3.26 -17.07
N ASN A 290 -12.48 -2.63 -18.26
CA ASN A 290 -13.54 -2.46 -19.26
C ASN A 290 -14.79 -1.72 -18.69
N LEU A 291 -14.56 -0.64 -17.94
CA LEU A 291 -15.58 0.25 -17.37
C LEU A 291 -15.70 1.57 -18.12
#